data_978966675eeca9c55a893fdcd3be2860
#
_entry.id   978966675eeca9c55a893fdcd3be2860
#
_cell.length_a   1.000
_cell.length_b   1.000
_cell.length_c   1.000
_cell.angle_alpha   90.00
_cell.angle_beta   90.00
_cell.angle_gamma   90.00
#
_symmetry.space_group_name_H-M   'P 1'
#
loop_
_entity.id
_entity.type
_entity.pdbx_description
1 polymer ?
#
loop_
_entity_poly.entity_id
_entity_poly.type
_entity_poly.pdbx_seq_one_letter_code
_entity_poly.pdbx_strand_id
1 'polypeptide(L)'
;ILHILTQEFIVDGQDGVREPIGMSGVRLEVKTHIVTGAVSAAQNIVKCVRRCGLEVVDLVLQPLASSYAVLTEDEKDLGVALVDIGAGTTDVAIFTDGAIRHTAVIPIAGDLITSDIAMALRTPTKDAEEIKVGYGVAKQLLADPGEQLEVPGLGDRAPRMLSRQALAGVIEPRVEEIYSLVHQVIR
;
A
#
# COMPACT_ATOMS: atom_id res chain seq x y z
N ILE A 1 -8.67 13.64 -13.68
CA ILE A 1 -7.68 12.66 -14.13
C ILE A 1 -6.37 13.03 -13.47
N LEU A 2 -5.69 12.06 -12.83
CA LEU A 2 -4.34 12.23 -12.28
C LEU A 2 -3.29 11.73 -13.28
N HIS A 3 -3.49 10.51 -13.83
CA HIS A 3 -2.57 9.92 -14.80
C HIS A 3 -3.34 9.28 -15.96
N ILE A 4 -2.72 9.27 -17.13
CA ILE A 4 -3.08 8.47 -18.30
C ILE A 4 -1.84 7.66 -18.64
N LEU A 5 -1.85 6.37 -18.33
CA LEU A 5 -0.71 5.48 -18.47
C LEU A 5 -0.95 4.54 -19.65
N THR A 6 -0.11 4.63 -20.66
CA THR A 6 -0.21 3.76 -21.84
C THR A 6 0.14 2.33 -21.44
N GLN A 7 -0.70 1.37 -21.87
CA GLN A 7 -0.48 -0.05 -21.66
C GLN A 7 0.13 -0.70 -22.91
N GLU A 8 -0.45 -0.43 -24.05
CA GLU A 8 0.03 -0.90 -25.36
C GLU A 8 -0.58 -0.09 -26.51
N PHE A 9 0.05 -0.16 -27.65
CA PHE A 9 -0.49 0.33 -28.92
C PHE A 9 -0.93 -0.85 -29.78
N ILE A 10 -1.94 -0.60 -30.64
CA ILE A 10 -2.42 -1.56 -31.65
C ILE A 10 -2.36 -0.86 -33.00
N VAL A 11 -1.59 -1.40 -33.93
CA VAL A 11 -1.42 -0.85 -35.29
C VAL A 11 -2.05 -1.81 -36.27
N ASP A 12 -3.09 -1.37 -37.01
CA ASP A 12 -3.84 -2.17 -37.97
C ASP A 12 -4.29 -3.55 -37.48
N GLY A 13 -4.63 -3.62 -36.16
CA GLY A 13 -5.06 -4.85 -35.49
C GLY A 13 -3.92 -5.72 -34.96
N GLN A 14 -2.66 -5.32 -35.11
CA GLN A 14 -1.52 -5.95 -34.47
C GLN A 14 -1.38 -5.35 -33.07
N ASP A 15 -1.62 -6.14 -32.02
CA ASP A 15 -1.49 -5.79 -30.61
C ASP A 15 -0.05 -5.95 -30.09
N GLY A 16 0.17 -5.58 -28.81
CA GLY A 16 1.46 -5.72 -28.14
C GLY A 16 2.54 -4.75 -28.62
N VAL A 17 2.21 -3.72 -29.39
CA VAL A 17 3.18 -2.72 -29.86
C VAL A 17 3.50 -1.77 -28.70
N ARG A 18 4.78 -1.69 -28.30
CA ARG A 18 5.25 -0.77 -27.25
C ARG A 18 5.63 0.60 -27.81
N GLU A 19 6.25 0.64 -28.98
CA GLU A 19 6.75 1.85 -29.64
C GLU A 19 6.24 1.90 -31.09
N PRO A 20 5.17 2.67 -31.38
CA PRO A 20 4.59 2.74 -32.74
C PRO A 20 5.28 3.75 -33.62
N ILE A 21 6.23 4.56 -33.10
CA ILE A 21 6.89 5.61 -33.89
C ILE A 21 7.72 4.97 -35.01
N GLY A 22 7.48 5.42 -36.24
CA GLY A 22 8.15 4.89 -37.44
C GLY A 22 7.47 3.66 -38.06
N MET A 23 6.42 3.11 -37.46
CA MET A 23 5.60 2.06 -38.07
C MET A 23 4.66 2.64 -39.13
N SER A 24 4.50 1.94 -40.24
CA SER A 24 3.48 2.27 -41.23
C SER A 24 2.16 1.60 -40.86
N GLY A 25 1.06 2.34 -40.90
CA GLY A 25 -0.27 1.83 -40.57
C GLY A 25 -1.35 2.86 -40.91
N VAL A 26 -2.59 2.39 -40.98
CA VAL A 26 -3.78 3.23 -41.25
C VAL A 26 -4.55 3.50 -39.97
N ARG A 27 -4.54 2.55 -39.03
CA ARG A 27 -5.28 2.64 -37.78
C ARG A 27 -4.35 2.44 -36.60
N LEU A 28 -4.29 3.44 -35.68
CA LEU A 28 -3.60 3.37 -34.40
C LEU A 28 -4.63 3.40 -33.27
N GLU A 29 -4.60 2.38 -32.42
CA GLU A 29 -5.36 2.31 -31.19
C GLU A 29 -4.41 2.30 -30.00
N VAL A 30 -4.85 2.82 -28.86
CA VAL A 30 -4.06 2.87 -27.62
C VAL A 30 -4.91 2.32 -26.48
N LYS A 31 -4.42 1.32 -25.77
CA LYS A 31 -4.97 0.91 -24.48
C LYS A 31 -4.31 1.72 -23.39
N THR A 32 -5.11 2.32 -22.52
CA THR A 32 -4.62 3.19 -21.44
C THR A 32 -5.24 2.83 -20.12
N HIS A 33 -4.46 2.91 -19.06
CA HIS A 33 -4.93 2.91 -17.67
C HIS A 33 -5.13 4.36 -17.22
N ILE A 34 -6.36 4.73 -16.88
CA ILE A 34 -6.71 6.08 -16.45
C ILE A 34 -6.91 6.10 -14.94
N VAL A 35 -6.06 6.87 -14.27
CA VAL A 35 -6.16 7.09 -12.81
C VAL A 35 -6.92 8.38 -12.55
N THR A 36 -7.97 8.29 -11.75
CA THR A 36 -8.78 9.45 -11.35
C THR A 36 -8.78 9.62 -9.84
N GLY A 37 -8.98 10.85 -9.40
CA GLY A 37 -9.13 11.19 -7.99
C GLY A 37 -10.12 12.33 -7.79
N ALA A 38 -10.59 12.49 -6.55
CA ALA A 38 -11.44 13.61 -6.18
C ALA A 38 -10.64 14.92 -6.26
N VAL A 39 -11.13 15.89 -7.02
CA VAL A 39 -10.48 17.20 -7.20
C VAL A 39 -10.28 17.89 -5.85
N SER A 40 -11.26 17.82 -4.94
CA SER A 40 -11.17 18.41 -3.60
C SER A 40 -10.06 17.79 -2.75
N ALA A 41 -9.86 16.47 -2.82
CA ALA A 41 -8.77 15.78 -2.11
C ALA A 41 -7.41 16.22 -2.63
N ALA A 42 -7.21 16.22 -3.95
CA ALA A 42 -5.98 16.69 -4.59
C ALA A 42 -5.67 18.15 -4.23
N GLN A 43 -6.67 19.04 -4.31
CA GLN A 43 -6.51 20.44 -3.93
C GLN A 43 -6.16 20.62 -2.45
N ASN A 44 -6.70 19.79 -1.56
CA ASN A 44 -6.38 19.86 -0.13
C ASN A 44 -4.92 19.47 0.13
N ILE A 45 -4.42 18.42 -0.53
CA ILE A 45 -2.99 18.03 -0.45
C ILE A 45 -2.11 19.20 -0.91
N VAL A 46 -2.40 19.75 -2.08
CA VAL A 46 -1.64 20.91 -2.64
C VAL A 46 -1.66 22.10 -1.67
N LYS A 47 -2.81 22.42 -1.08
CA LYS A 47 -2.94 23.51 -0.09
C LYS A 47 -2.10 23.24 1.17
N CYS A 48 -2.09 22.00 1.67
CA CYS A 48 -1.29 21.65 2.85
C CYS A 48 0.22 21.86 2.58
N VAL A 49 0.71 21.38 1.44
CA VAL A 49 2.12 21.55 1.06
C VAL A 49 2.49 23.03 0.88
N ARG A 50 1.63 23.79 0.19
CA ARG A 50 1.86 25.24 -0.01
C ARG A 50 1.85 26.03 1.30
N ARG A 51 1.07 25.63 2.30
CA ARG A 51 1.10 26.26 3.64
C ARG A 51 2.44 26.06 4.36
N CYS A 52 3.19 25.03 4.00
CA CYS A 52 4.55 24.80 4.50
C CYS A 52 5.61 25.62 3.73
N GLY A 53 5.20 26.52 2.82
CA GLY A 53 6.12 27.33 2.01
C GLY A 53 6.76 26.58 0.84
N LEU A 54 6.23 25.38 0.49
CA LEU A 54 6.74 24.56 -0.60
C LEU A 54 5.87 24.71 -1.86
N GLU A 55 6.50 24.59 -3.03
CA GLU A 55 5.81 24.53 -4.31
C GLU A 55 5.50 23.08 -4.69
N VAL A 56 4.29 22.85 -5.19
CA VAL A 56 3.89 21.54 -5.73
C VAL A 56 4.04 21.57 -7.23
N VAL A 57 4.96 20.78 -7.75
CA VAL A 57 5.23 20.66 -9.19
C VAL A 57 4.24 19.70 -9.83
N ASP A 58 4.00 18.54 -9.18
CA ASP A 58 3.09 17.52 -9.71
C ASP A 58 2.51 16.64 -8.59
N LEU A 59 1.48 15.85 -8.93
CA LEU A 59 0.85 14.85 -8.09
C LEU A 59 1.06 13.47 -8.73
N VAL A 60 1.74 12.59 -8.02
CA VAL A 60 2.03 11.24 -8.49
C VAL A 60 1.29 10.22 -7.62
N LEU A 61 0.68 9.22 -8.26
CA LEU A 61 0.05 8.10 -7.56
C LEU A 61 1.11 7.33 -6.76
N GLN A 62 0.85 7.07 -5.48
CA GLN A 62 1.80 6.44 -4.56
C GLN A 62 2.38 5.12 -5.10
N PRO A 63 1.60 4.09 -5.50
CA PRO A 63 2.18 2.85 -5.99
C PRO A 63 2.98 3.02 -7.29
N LEU A 64 2.70 4.03 -8.09
CA LEU A 64 3.52 4.36 -9.25
C LEU A 64 4.90 4.90 -8.80
N ALA A 65 4.92 5.82 -7.84
CA ALA A 65 6.16 6.34 -7.28
C ALA A 65 6.99 5.23 -6.61
N SER A 66 6.35 4.38 -5.78
CA SER A 66 6.98 3.24 -5.12
C SER A 66 7.58 2.25 -6.13
N SER A 67 6.92 2.04 -7.28
CA SER A 67 7.39 1.14 -8.32
C SER A 67 8.74 1.56 -8.91
N TYR A 68 9.00 2.86 -9.02
CA TYR A 68 10.30 3.36 -9.49
C TYR A 68 11.44 3.13 -8.49
N ALA A 69 11.11 3.00 -7.21
CA ALA A 69 12.10 2.82 -6.16
C ALA A 69 12.48 1.33 -5.93
N VAL A 70 11.54 0.41 -6.17
CA VAL A 70 11.70 -0.99 -5.72
C VAL A 70 11.60 -2.03 -6.83
N LEU A 71 11.07 -1.69 -8.02
CA LEU A 71 10.92 -2.63 -9.12
C LEU A 71 11.95 -2.39 -10.22
N THR A 72 12.51 -3.47 -10.75
CA THR A 72 13.30 -3.47 -11.98
C THR A 72 12.40 -3.52 -13.22
N GLU A 73 12.92 -3.14 -14.38
CA GLU A 73 12.18 -3.23 -15.64
C GLU A 73 11.86 -4.69 -16.00
N ASP A 74 12.80 -5.62 -15.74
CA ASP A 74 12.59 -7.05 -15.98
C ASP A 74 11.41 -7.60 -15.15
N GLU A 75 11.27 -7.18 -13.87
CA GLU A 75 10.14 -7.59 -13.03
C GLU A 75 8.81 -7.05 -13.58
N LYS A 76 8.79 -5.80 -14.03
CA LYS A 76 7.60 -5.21 -14.67
C LYS A 76 7.24 -5.93 -15.97
N ASP A 77 8.23 -6.37 -16.75
CA ASP A 77 8.03 -7.09 -17.99
C ASP A 77 7.49 -8.51 -17.76
N LEU A 78 8.08 -9.24 -16.81
CA LEU A 78 7.69 -10.61 -16.48
C LEU A 78 6.35 -10.72 -15.75
N GLY A 79 5.95 -9.66 -15.09
CA GLY A 79 4.73 -9.59 -14.28
C GLY A 79 5.02 -9.58 -12.78
N VAL A 80 4.58 -8.51 -12.12
CA VAL A 80 4.77 -8.31 -10.67
C VAL A 80 3.58 -7.58 -10.06
N ALA A 81 3.24 -7.95 -8.83
CA ALA A 81 2.32 -7.19 -7.99
C ALA A 81 3.12 -6.42 -6.93
N LEU A 82 3.02 -5.10 -6.97
CA LEU A 82 3.53 -4.22 -5.92
C LEU A 82 2.45 -4.04 -4.86
N VAL A 83 2.80 -4.26 -3.61
CA VAL A 83 1.93 -4.04 -2.45
C VAL A 83 2.59 -3.05 -1.51
N ASP A 84 2.01 -1.89 -1.38
CA ASP A 84 2.49 -0.80 -0.52
C ASP A 84 1.57 -0.69 0.71
N ILE A 85 2.03 -1.19 1.85
CA ILE A 85 1.26 -1.20 3.10
C ILE A 85 1.67 0.02 3.93
N GLY A 86 0.84 1.05 3.88
CA GLY A 86 1.02 2.30 4.62
C GLY A 86 0.41 2.28 6.03
N ALA A 87 0.13 3.46 6.55
CA ALA A 87 -0.57 3.64 7.82
C ALA A 87 -2.09 3.41 7.66
N GLY A 88 -2.73 4.13 6.74
CA GLY A 88 -4.19 4.10 6.54
C GLY A 88 -4.66 3.24 5.38
N THR A 89 -3.83 3.02 4.36
CA THR A 89 -4.17 2.28 3.15
C THR A 89 -3.11 1.25 2.79
N THR A 90 -3.56 0.20 2.11
CA THR A 90 -2.71 -0.74 1.39
C THR A 90 -2.98 -0.57 -0.09
N ASP A 91 -1.98 -0.10 -0.84
CA ASP A 91 -2.08 0.18 -2.25
C ASP A 91 -1.48 -0.99 -3.05
N VAL A 92 -2.20 -1.43 -4.08
CA VAL A 92 -1.79 -2.55 -4.95
C VAL A 92 -1.68 -2.04 -6.37
N ALA A 93 -0.56 -2.37 -7.04
CA ALA A 93 -0.37 -2.13 -8.46
C ALA A 93 0.15 -3.40 -9.14
N ILE A 94 -0.46 -3.78 -10.26
CA ILE A 94 -0.09 -4.95 -11.03
C ILE A 94 0.54 -4.50 -12.35
N PHE A 95 1.74 -4.99 -12.61
CA PHE A 95 2.49 -4.72 -13.83
C PHE A 95 2.62 -6.01 -14.65
N THR A 96 2.54 -5.88 -15.95
CA THR A 96 2.82 -6.94 -16.94
C THR A 96 3.23 -6.27 -18.26
N ASP A 97 4.18 -6.85 -18.96
CA ASP A 97 4.71 -6.32 -20.23
C ASP A 97 5.24 -4.88 -20.10
N GLY A 98 5.84 -4.53 -18.96
CA GLY A 98 6.37 -3.21 -18.67
C GLY A 98 5.34 -2.14 -18.33
N ALA A 99 4.04 -2.45 -18.36
CA ALA A 99 2.96 -1.51 -18.16
C ALA A 99 2.11 -1.83 -16.94
N ILE A 100 1.56 -0.78 -16.32
CA ILE A 100 0.60 -0.95 -15.23
C ILE A 100 -0.74 -1.43 -15.80
N ARG A 101 -1.25 -2.55 -15.29
CA ARG A 101 -2.50 -3.17 -15.75
C ARG A 101 -3.65 -2.89 -14.82
N HIS A 102 -3.39 -2.88 -13.52
CA HIS A 102 -4.43 -2.67 -12.52
C HIS A 102 -3.88 -1.94 -11.30
N THR A 103 -4.72 -1.11 -10.68
CA THR A 103 -4.43 -0.47 -9.39
C THR A 103 -5.65 -0.59 -8.48
N ALA A 104 -5.41 -0.83 -7.20
CA ALA A 104 -6.46 -0.86 -6.19
C ALA A 104 -5.97 -0.25 -4.89
N VAL A 105 -6.90 0.30 -4.11
CA VAL A 105 -6.65 0.85 -2.77
C VAL A 105 -7.52 0.10 -1.77
N ILE A 106 -6.89 -0.50 -0.78
CA ILE A 106 -7.54 -1.20 0.31
C ILE A 106 -7.46 -0.30 1.55
N PRO A 107 -8.58 0.12 2.16
CA PRO A 107 -8.59 1.05 3.29
C PRO A 107 -8.30 0.35 4.63
N ILE A 108 -7.36 -0.58 4.64
CA ILE A 108 -6.91 -1.35 5.80
C ILE A 108 -5.38 -1.43 5.76
N ALA A 109 -4.72 -0.98 6.84
CA ALA A 109 -3.26 -0.96 6.93
C ALA A 109 -2.78 -0.86 8.40
N GLY A 110 -1.59 -0.32 8.63
CA GLY A 110 -0.90 -0.30 9.92
C GLY A 110 -1.65 0.33 11.08
N ASP A 111 -2.45 1.38 10.83
CA ASP A 111 -3.22 2.08 11.88
C ASP A 111 -4.32 1.20 12.48
N LEU A 112 -4.91 0.29 11.69
CA LEU A 112 -5.89 -0.65 12.21
C LEU A 112 -5.24 -1.71 13.10
N ILE A 113 -4.01 -2.14 12.79
CA ILE A 113 -3.23 -3.02 13.68
C ILE A 113 -2.99 -2.31 15.02
N THR A 114 -2.59 -1.04 14.99
CA THR A 114 -2.39 -0.23 16.19
C THR A 114 -3.68 -0.09 17.00
N SER A 115 -4.80 0.16 16.33
CA SER A 115 -6.12 0.26 16.96
C SER A 115 -6.55 -1.06 17.60
N ASP A 116 -6.33 -2.19 16.94
CA ASP A 116 -6.63 -3.51 17.49
C ASP A 116 -5.80 -3.79 18.76
N ILE A 117 -4.52 -3.44 18.76
CA ILE A 117 -3.64 -3.55 19.93
C ILE A 117 -4.15 -2.65 21.06
N ALA A 118 -4.45 -1.38 20.77
CA ALA A 118 -4.94 -0.42 21.76
C ALA A 118 -6.23 -0.91 22.43
N MET A 119 -7.18 -1.42 21.66
CA MET A 119 -8.45 -1.97 22.13
C MET A 119 -8.26 -3.27 22.93
N ALA A 120 -7.55 -4.24 22.38
CA ALA A 120 -7.36 -5.54 23.00
C ALA A 120 -6.56 -5.44 24.30
N LEU A 121 -5.53 -4.60 24.32
CA LEU A 121 -4.67 -4.42 25.46
C LEU A 121 -5.12 -3.28 26.39
N ARG A 122 -6.15 -2.51 26.02
CA ARG A 122 -6.63 -1.34 26.80
C ARG A 122 -5.46 -0.43 27.19
N THR A 123 -4.65 -0.06 26.20
CA THR A 123 -3.49 0.81 26.32
C THR A 123 -3.69 2.05 25.43
N PRO A 124 -3.05 3.20 25.72
CA PRO A 124 -3.11 4.37 24.83
C PRO A 124 -2.62 4.04 23.43
N THR A 125 -3.20 4.68 22.41
CA THR A 125 -2.86 4.42 21.00
C THR A 125 -1.37 4.66 20.70
N LYS A 126 -0.77 5.67 21.35
CA LYS A 126 0.66 5.94 21.21
C LYS A 126 1.51 4.76 21.70
N ASP A 127 1.19 4.23 22.89
CA ASP A 127 1.91 3.09 23.45
C ASP A 127 1.65 1.81 22.64
N ALA A 128 0.44 1.65 22.10
CA ALA A 128 0.11 0.55 21.18
C ALA A 128 0.96 0.60 19.89
N GLU A 129 1.23 1.79 19.35
CA GLU A 129 2.12 1.96 18.20
C GLU A 129 3.57 1.60 18.56
N GLU A 130 4.07 2.06 19.70
CA GLU A 130 5.42 1.73 20.19
C GLU A 130 5.56 0.22 20.41
N ILE A 131 4.54 -0.42 20.99
CA ILE A 131 4.49 -1.88 21.20
C ILE A 131 4.46 -2.62 19.85
N LYS A 132 3.65 -2.17 18.90
CA LYS A 132 3.60 -2.75 17.55
C LYS A 132 4.98 -2.73 16.89
N VAL A 133 5.65 -1.57 16.88
CA VAL A 133 6.95 -1.39 16.23
C VAL A 133 8.06 -2.18 16.94
N GLY A 134 8.04 -2.18 18.28
CA GLY A 134 9.11 -2.82 19.04
C GLY A 134 8.98 -4.35 19.17
N TYR A 135 7.76 -4.87 19.28
CA TYR A 135 7.51 -6.27 19.63
C TYR A 135 6.57 -7.01 18.67
N GLY A 136 5.99 -6.31 17.69
CA GLY A 136 5.01 -6.89 16.77
C GLY A 136 5.58 -8.05 15.95
N VAL A 137 4.78 -9.10 15.83
CA VAL A 137 5.04 -10.27 14.96
C VAL A 137 3.75 -10.64 14.25
N ALA A 138 3.83 -10.82 12.95
CA ALA A 138 2.68 -11.09 12.09
C ALA A 138 2.07 -12.49 12.27
N LYS A 139 2.82 -13.43 12.85
CA LYS A 139 2.40 -14.82 13.04
C LYS A 139 2.68 -15.26 14.47
N GLN A 140 1.63 -15.69 15.20
CA GLN A 140 1.74 -16.08 16.60
C GLN A 140 2.77 -17.21 16.83
N LEU A 141 2.87 -18.15 15.91
CA LEU A 141 3.83 -19.26 15.98
C LEU A 141 5.31 -18.81 15.85
N LEU A 142 5.57 -17.61 15.33
CA LEU A 142 6.93 -17.05 15.18
C LEU A 142 7.35 -16.21 16.40
N ALA A 143 6.44 -15.91 17.31
CA ALA A 143 6.74 -15.16 18.51
C ALA A 143 7.33 -16.07 19.59
N ASP A 144 8.42 -15.62 20.25
CA ASP A 144 9.01 -16.34 21.37
C ASP A 144 8.03 -16.37 22.55
N PRO A 145 7.60 -17.55 23.02
CA PRO A 145 6.66 -17.67 24.13
C PRO A 145 7.27 -17.25 25.48
N GLY A 146 8.59 -17.23 25.61
CA GLY A 146 9.31 -16.79 26.80
C GLY A 146 9.52 -15.28 26.91
N GLU A 147 9.37 -14.57 25.78
CA GLU A 147 9.57 -13.12 25.74
C GLU A 147 8.34 -12.40 26.31
N GLN A 148 8.58 -11.51 27.27
CA GLN A 148 7.56 -10.70 27.93
C GLN A 148 7.78 -9.23 27.61
N LEU A 149 6.69 -8.49 27.47
CA LEU A 149 6.72 -7.02 27.32
C LEU A 149 5.82 -6.37 28.35
N GLU A 150 6.19 -5.16 28.76
CA GLU A 150 5.39 -4.33 29.63
C GLU A 150 4.38 -3.53 28.80
N VAL A 151 3.11 -3.62 29.19
CA VAL A 151 2.01 -2.91 28.53
C VAL A 151 1.51 -1.82 29.49
N PRO A 152 1.67 -0.53 29.13
CA PRO A 152 1.12 0.58 29.92
C PRO A 152 -0.40 0.48 30.06
N GLY A 153 -0.89 0.79 31.26
CA GLY A 153 -2.34 0.84 31.50
C GLY A 153 -2.97 2.13 31.02
N LEU A 154 -4.29 2.11 30.79
CA LEU A 154 -5.05 3.30 30.45
C LEU A 154 -5.47 4.04 31.72
N GLY A 155 -5.20 5.36 31.83
CA GLY A 155 -5.46 6.18 32.98
C GLY A 155 -4.61 5.75 34.21
N ASP A 156 -5.23 5.58 35.39
CA ASP A 156 -4.53 5.23 36.63
C ASP A 156 -4.23 3.72 36.77
N ARG A 157 -4.39 2.93 35.73
CA ARG A 157 -4.11 1.50 35.77
C ARG A 157 -2.62 1.23 35.73
N ALA A 158 -2.16 0.35 36.62
CA ALA A 158 -0.76 -0.08 36.61
C ALA A 158 -0.40 -0.82 35.33
N PRO A 159 0.85 -0.70 34.86
CA PRO A 159 1.38 -1.50 33.78
C PRO A 159 1.29 -3.01 34.09
N ARG A 160 1.19 -3.83 33.06
CA ARG A 160 1.14 -5.28 33.20
C ARG A 160 2.07 -5.98 32.23
N MET A 161 2.53 -7.16 32.60
CA MET A 161 3.32 -8.02 31.73
C MET A 161 2.42 -8.81 30.78
N LEU A 162 2.81 -8.91 29.52
CA LEU A 162 2.15 -9.67 28.47
C LEU A 162 3.19 -10.48 27.69
N SER A 163 2.89 -11.71 27.31
CA SER A 163 3.79 -12.45 26.41
C SER A 163 3.73 -11.89 25.01
N ARG A 164 4.87 -11.87 24.31
CA ARG A 164 4.95 -11.47 22.90
C ARG A 164 4.04 -12.32 22.01
N GLN A 165 3.86 -13.59 22.35
CA GLN A 165 2.96 -14.49 21.66
C GLN A 165 1.49 -14.04 21.77
N ALA A 166 1.06 -13.52 22.94
CA ALA A 166 -0.29 -12.99 23.10
C ALA A 166 -0.50 -11.70 22.29
N LEU A 167 0.52 -10.83 22.20
CA LEU A 167 0.50 -9.68 21.29
C LEU A 167 0.37 -10.11 19.82
N ALA A 168 1.16 -11.10 19.40
CA ALA A 168 1.10 -11.62 18.04
C ALA A 168 -0.28 -12.19 17.71
N GLY A 169 -0.96 -12.82 18.68
CA GLY A 169 -2.35 -13.30 18.51
C GLY A 169 -3.37 -12.19 18.27
N VAL A 170 -3.08 -10.95 18.67
CA VAL A 170 -3.91 -9.78 18.35
C VAL A 170 -3.60 -9.26 16.93
N ILE A 171 -2.33 -9.29 16.53
CA ILE A 171 -1.85 -8.76 15.24
C ILE A 171 -2.20 -9.69 14.07
N GLU A 172 -2.01 -11.00 14.22
CA GLU A 172 -2.14 -12.01 13.17
C GLU A 172 -3.47 -11.94 12.40
N PRO A 173 -4.66 -11.85 13.03
CA PRO A 173 -5.92 -11.78 12.29
C PRO A 173 -6.01 -10.57 11.35
N ARG A 174 -5.49 -9.43 11.76
CA ARG A 174 -5.49 -8.22 10.92
C ARG A 174 -4.52 -8.35 9.75
N VAL A 175 -3.36 -8.92 9.96
CA VAL A 175 -2.41 -9.20 8.89
C VAL A 175 -2.98 -10.20 7.88
N GLU A 176 -3.65 -11.25 8.36
CA GLU A 176 -4.34 -12.23 7.50
C GLU A 176 -5.45 -11.57 6.67
N GLU A 177 -6.21 -10.64 7.26
CA GLU A 177 -7.22 -9.88 6.53
C GLU A 177 -6.60 -9.04 5.42
N ILE A 178 -5.52 -8.29 5.70
CA ILE A 178 -4.81 -7.48 4.69
C ILE A 178 -4.38 -8.38 3.53
N TYR A 179 -3.70 -9.48 3.79
CA TYR A 179 -3.24 -10.39 2.73
C TYR A 179 -4.38 -11.07 1.99
N SER A 180 -5.50 -11.38 2.67
CA SER A 180 -6.69 -11.93 2.02
C SER A 180 -7.29 -10.95 1.01
N LEU A 181 -7.37 -9.66 1.37
CA LEU A 181 -7.86 -8.60 0.48
C LEU A 181 -6.91 -8.35 -0.69
N VAL A 182 -5.59 -8.32 -0.43
CA VAL A 182 -4.57 -8.23 -1.49
C VAL A 182 -4.71 -9.40 -2.47
N HIS A 183 -4.87 -10.61 -1.96
CA HIS A 183 -5.07 -11.80 -2.80
C HIS A 183 -6.33 -11.72 -3.69
N GLN A 184 -7.41 -11.12 -3.19
CA GLN A 184 -8.62 -10.88 -3.99
C GLN A 184 -8.40 -9.89 -5.13
N VAL A 185 -7.51 -8.91 -4.95
CA VAL A 185 -7.16 -7.93 -5.99
C VAL A 185 -6.28 -8.54 -7.07
N ILE A 186 -5.38 -9.46 -6.71
CA ILE A 186 -4.42 -10.08 -7.64
C ILE A 186 -5.07 -11.18 -8.50
N ARG A 187 -6.18 -11.76 -8.09
CA ARG A 187 -6.92 -12.78 -8.84
C ARG A 187 -7.71 -12.21 -10.01
#